data_92f026ceac986c635f4092f606329928
#
_entry.id   92f026ceac986c635f4092f606329928
#
_cell.length_a   1.000
_cell.length_b   1.000
_cell.length_c   1.000
_cell.angle_alpha   90.00
_cell.angle_beta   90.00
_cell.angle_gamma   90.00
#
_symmetry.space_group_name_H-M   'P 1'
#
loop_
_entity.id
_entity.type
_entity.pdbx_description
1 polymer ?
#
loop_
_entity_poly.entity_id
_entity_poly.type
_entity_poly.pdbx_seq_one_letter_code
_entity_poly.pdbx_strand_id
1 'polypeptide(L)'
;MTRAFAFLGSGEFEPWSEPVDRWVLGRSNGDGRVLILPTASAAEGDEVFEGWAAKGRDHFARIGLPAQVVPIKTREDADRPDHVAAVREASAVYFSGGNPYHLSTVLEGSGFCRAMLERLDDGLGFLGCSAGVACLTETTYDTAIEDLTSSEVWKPGLSYVRRVLFAPHWDMVESWFPGAQGFIAGSLSPGQTLVAIDEETAMVGDGRTWQVLGRSGVHLLLDGTWTHHGKGDAFDLALELAAAV
;
A
#
# COMPACT_ATOMS: atom_id res chain seq x y z
N MET A 1 14.43 -5.27 14.92
CA MET A 1 13.25 -4.46 15.35
C MET A 1 11.99 -5.04 14.72
N THR A 2 10.82 -4.80 15.31
CA THR A 2 9.56 -5.29 14.73
C THR A 2 9.15 -4.35 13.59
N ARG A 3 8.84 -4.89 12.43
CA ARG A 3 8.29 -4.11 11.31
C ARG A 3 6.91 -3.57 11.66
N ALA A 4 6.51 -2.46 11.05
CA ALA A 4 5.18 -1.87 11.24
C ALA A 4 4.56 -1.58 9.87
N PHE A 5 3.59 -2.39 9.49
CA PHE A 5 2.86 -2.26 8.23
C PHE A 5 1.41 -1.89 8.49
N ALA A 6 0.85 -1.08 7.61
CA ALA A 6 -0.58 -0.87 7.46
C ALA A 6 -0.96 -0.95 5.99
N PHE A 7 -1.87 -1.86 5.65
CA PHE A 7 -2.41 -2.05 4.31
C PHE A 7 -3.89 -1.69 4.33
N LEU A 8 -4.26 -0.64 3.60
CA LEU A 8 -5.60 -0.08 3.58
C LEU A 8 -6.31 -0.39 2.26
N GLY A 9 -7.57 -0.78 2.33
CA GLY A 9 -8.41 -0.97 1.14
C GLY A 9 -8.75 0.35 0.47
N SER A 10 -9.10 1.37 1.24
CA SER A 10 -9.41 2.73 0.78
C SER A 10 -9.44 3.74 1.92
N GLY A 11 -9.81 4.99 1.60
CA GLY A 11 -10.17 6.03 2.57
C GLY A 11 -8.99 6.54 3.39
N GLU A 12 -7.79 6.53 2.80
CA GLU A 12 -6.62 7.17 3.39
C GLU A 12 -6.87 8.67 3.61
N PHE A 13 -6.25 9.18 4.68
CA PHE A 13 -6.34 10.59 5.09
C PHE A 13 -7.75 11.02 5.55
N GLU A 14 -8.69 10.08 5.67
CA GLU A 14 -10.00 10.32 6.27
C GLU A 14 -9.95 10.14 7.81
N PRO A 15 -10.92 10.67 8.56
CA PRO A 15 -10.86 10.60 10.03
C PRO A 15 -10.75 9.20 10.63
N TRP A 16 -11.27 8.18 9.95
CA TRP A 16 -11.20 6.80 10.41
C TRP A 16 -9.77 6.22 10.41
N SER A 17 -8.87 6.74 9.53
CA SER A 17 -7.51 6.22 9.39
C SER A 17 -6.55 6.68 10.49
N GLU A 18 -6.89 7.70 11.30
CA GLU A 18 -6.03 8.20 12.36
C GLU A 18 -5.52 7.11 13.33
N PRO A 19 -6.33 6.15 13.81
CA PRO A 19 -5.83 5.06 14.64
C PRO A 19 -4.80 4.16 13.93
N VAL A 20 -4.93 4.00 12.61
CA VAL A 20 -3.98 3.24 11.76
C VAL A 20 -2.65 3.97 11.70
N ASP A 21 -2.67 5.27 11.42
CA ASP A 21 -1.48 6.11 11.33
C ASP A 21 -0.70 6.12 12.65
N ARG A 22 -1.42 6.31 13.77
CA ARG A 22 -0.82 6.28 15.12
C ARG A 22 -0.28 4.89 15.49
N TRP A 23 -0.94 3.82 15.03
CA TRP A 23 -0.49 2.45 15.28
C TRP A 23 0.88 2.21 14.63
N VAL A 24 1.06 2.63 13.37
CA VAL A 24 2.33 2.51 12.64
C VAL A 24 3.40 3.38 13.27
N LEU A 25 3.13 4.69 13.44
CA LEU A 25 4.12 5.63 13.97
C LEU A 25 4.58 5.29 15.40
N GLY A 26 3.68 4.75 16.22
CA GLY A 26 4.03 4.31 17.58
C GLY A 26 4.98 3.09 17.63
N ARG A 27 5.24 2.47 16.47
CA ARG A 27 6.11 1.28 16.32
C ARG A 27 7.30 1.50 15.39
N SER A 28 7.36 2.67 14.79
CA SER A 28 8.37 3.04 13.79
C SER A 28 9.53 3.80 14.42
N ASN A 29 10.68 3.76 13.74
CA ASN A 29 11.89 4.50 14.11
C ASN A 29 12.19 5.58 13.09
N GLY A 30 12.68 6.71 13.56
CA GLY A 30 13.12 7.82 12.71
C GLY A 30 12.92 9.16 13.42
N ASP A 31 12.75 10.20 12.64
CA ASP A 31 12.63 11.59 13.11
C ASP A 31 11.18 12.01 13.46
N GLY A 32 10.22 11.10 13.38
CA GLY A 32 8.80 11.31 13.63
C GLY A 32 8.00 11.71 12.40
N ARG A 33 8.63 11.98 11.24
CA ARG A 33 7.92 12.40 10.02
C ARG A 33 7.35 11.21 9.25
N VAL A 34 6.17 11.45 8.64
CA VAL A 34 5.60 10.60 7.60
C VAL A 34 5.90 11.21 6.24
N LEU A 35 6.49 10.44 5.33
CA LEU A 35 6.65 10.84 3.94
C LEU A 35 5.41 10.44 3.15
N ILE A 36 4.70 11.41 2.61
CA ILE A 36 3.50 11.19 1.79
C ILE A 36 3.92 11.12 0.32
N LEU A 37 3.61 10.02 -0.35
CA LEU A 37 3.93 9.77 -1.75
C LEU A 37 2.65 9.60 -2.58
N PRO A 38 2.16 10.66 -3.24
CA PRO A 38 1.02 10.57 -4.16
C PRO A 38 1.42 10.03 -5.54
N THR A 39 2.53 9.32 -5.63
CA THR A 39 3.17 8.86 -6.89
C THR A 39 2.21 8.07 -7.78
N ALA A 40 1.34 7.24 -7.19
CA ALA A 40 0.37 6.44 -7.94
C ALA A 40 -0.59 7.29 -8.80
N SER A 41 -0.92 8.50 -8.34
CA SER A 41 -1.84 9.42 -9.04
C SER A 41 -1.14 10.35 -10.04
N ALA A 42 0.19 10.32 -10.14
CA ALA A 42 0.92 11.22 -11.04
C ALA A 42 0.56 11.02 -12.53
N ALA A 43 0.18 9.79 -12.93
CA ALA A 43 -0.29 9.50 -14.27
C ALA A 43 -1.64 10.17 -14.62
N GLU A 44 -2.42 10.57 -13.60
CA GLU A 44 -3.71 11.22 -13.75
C GLU A 44 -3.60 12.75 -13.90
N GLY A 45 -2.39 13.29 -13.76
CA GLY A 45 -2.06 14.70 -13.92
C GLY A 45 -1.78 15.43 -12.62
N ASP A 46 -1.22 16.63 -12.77
CA ASP A 46 -0.74 17.44 -11.64
C ASP A 46 -1.85 17.81 -10.65
N GLU A 47 -3.05 18.10 -11.13
CA GLU A 47 -4.17 18.47 -10.25
C GLU A 47 -4.56 17.34 -9.31
N VAL A 48 -4.61 16.09 -9.79
CA VAL A 48 -4.93 14.91 -8.98
C VAL A 48 -3.81 14.63 -8.01
N PHE A 49 -2.57 14.70 -8.46
CA PHE A 49 -1.39 14.52 -7.60
C PHE A 49 -1.36 15.53 -6.45
N GLU A 50 -1.52 16.82 -6.73
CA GLU A 50 -1.52 17.87 -5.71
C GLU A 50 -2.75 17.79 -4.79
N GLY A 51 -3.87 17.31 -5.29
CA GLY A 51 -5.06 17.01 -4.49
C GLY A 51 -4.77 15.96 -3.41
N TRP A 52 -4.13 14.85 -3.76
CA TRP A 52 -3.71 13.83 -2.80
C TRP A 52 -2.63 14.33 -1.85
N ALA A 53 -1.67 15.09 -2.35
CA ALA A 53 -0.65 15.73 -1.53
C ALA A 53 -1.25 16.67 -0.48
N ALA A 54 -2.24 17.47 -0.86
CA ALA A 54 -2.95 18.37 0.04
C ALA A 54 -3.75 17.60 1.10
N LYS A 55 -4.54 16.60 0.70
CA LYS A 55 -5.29 15.74 1.64
C LYS A 55 -4.38 15.13 2.71
N GLY A 56 -3.24 14.57 2.29
CA GLY A 56 -2.28 14.01 3.23
C GLY A 56 -1.70 15.04 4.19
N ARG A 57 -1.26 16.20 3.70
CA ARG A 57 -0.76 17.29 4.56
C ARG A 57 -1.81 17.74 5.58
N ASP A 58 -3.04 17.96 5.12
CA ASP A 58 -4.14 18.44 5.97
C ASP A 58 -4.53 17.42 7.03
N HIS A 59 -4.56 16.14 6.66
CA HIS A 59 -4.83 15.05 7.60
C HIS A 59 -3.77 15.00 8.71
N PHE A 60 -2.48 14.93 8.36
CA PHE A 60 -1.41 14.84 9.35
C PHE A 60 -1.30 16.11 10.20
N ALA A 61 -1.55 17.29 9.62
CA ALA A 61 -1.64 18.53 10.36
C ALA A 61 -2.80 18.51 11.38
N ARG A 62 -3.98 18.01 10.96
CA ARG A 62 -5.17 17.89 11.82
C ARG A 62 -4.93 16.96 13.03
N ILE A 63 -4.22 15.86 12.83
CA ILE A 63 -3.93 14.89 13.91
C ILE A 63 -2.65 15.21 14.69
N GLY A 64 -1.97 16.32 14.34
CA GLY A 64 -0.78 16.83 15.06
C GLY A 64 0.47 15.99 14.86
N LEU A 65 0.61 15.29 13.71
CA LEU A 65 1.76 14.48 13.37
C LEU A 65 2.58 15.14 12.23
N PRO A 66 3.92 15.17 12.33
CA PRO A 66 4.75 15.75 11.29
C PRO A 66 4.67 14.91 10.00
N ALA A 67 4.48 15.59 8.88
CA ALA A 67 4.47 14.94 7.57
C ALA A 67 5.12 15.81 6.50
N GLN A 68 5.63 15.17 5.46
CA GLN A 68 6.26 15.83 4.32
C GLN A 68 5.80 15.12 3.04
N VAL A 69 5.30 15.88 2.07
CA VAL A 69 5.09 15.36 0.72
C VAL A 69 6.43 15.22 0.02
N VAL A 70 6.68 14.06 -0.57
CA VAL A 70 7.83 13.83 -1.46
C VAL A 70 7.30 13.77 -2.89
N PRO A 71 7.61 14.77 -3.73
CA PRO A 71 7.01 14.91 -5.06
C PRO A 71 7.72 14.02 -6.09
N ILE A 72 7.59 12.70 -5.91
CA ILE A 72 8.08 11.71 -6.86
C ILE A 72 6.98 11.44 -7.89
N LYS A 73 7.17 11.91 -9.12
CA LYS A 73 6.26 11.70 -10.24
C LYS A 73 6.90 10.83 -11.33
N THR A 74 8.22 10.86 -11.42
CA THR A 74 9.02 10.15 -12.41
C THR A 74 10.10 9.31 -11.75
N ARG A 75 10.74 8.48 -12.56
CA ARG A 75 11.90 7.69 -12.13
C ARG A 75 13.06 8.59 -11.69
N GLU A 76 13.32 9.68 -12.40
CA GLU A 76 14.36 10.64 -12.10
C GLU A 76 14.15 11.28 -10.72
N ASP A 77 12.89 11.58 -10.37
CA ASP A 77 12.53 12.07 -9.04
C ASP A 77 12.86 11.06 -7.94
N ALA A 78 12.61 9.76 -8.21
CA ALA A 78 12.89 8.69 -7.25
C ALA A 78 14.39 8.43 -7.03
N ASP A 79 15.24 8.92 -7.92
CA ASP A 79 16.70 8.85 -7.79
C ASP A 79 17.34 10.14 -7.25
N ARG A 80 16.54 11.18 -6.96
CA ARG A 80 17.05 12.43 -6.39
C ARG A 80 17.67 12.22 -5.01
N PRO A 81 18.89 12.74 -4.76
CA PRO A 81 19.57 12.55 -3.47
C PRO A 81 18.79 13.08 -2.26
N ASP A 82 18.04 14.18 -2.41
CA ASP A 82 17.25 14.76 -1.34
C ASP A 82 16.03 13.88 -0.98
N HIS A 83 15.39 13.24 -1.95
CA HIS A 83 14.31 12.27 -1.70
C HIS A 83 14.84 10.99 -1.05
N VAL A 84 16.00 10.49 -1.50
CA VAL A 84 16.67 9.33 -0.89
C VAL A 84 17.10 9.63 0.55
N ALA A 85 17.63 10.84 0.81
CA ALA A 85 17.97 11.25 2.17
C ALA A 85 16.74 11.34 3.07
N ALA A 86 15.62 11.86 2.55
CA ALA A 86 14.39 11.99 3.32
C ALA A 86 13.88 10.64 3.84
N VAL A 87 13.88 9.58 3.02
CA VAL A 87 13.41 8.24 3.47
C VAL A 87 14.37 7.60 4.48
N ARG A 88 15.66 7.93 4.45
CA ARG A 88 16.63 7.43 5.44
C ARG A 88 16.40 7.97 6.84
N GLU A 89 15.82 9.16 6.96
CA GLU A 89 15.57 9.84 8.23
C GLU A 89 14.14 9.62 8.75
N ALA A 90 13.17 9.47 7.85
CA ALA A 90 11.75 9.40 8.17
C ALA A 90 11.38 8.25 9.10
N SER A 91 10.26 8.40 9.81
CA SER A 91 9.67 7.34 10.61
C SER A 91 8.71 6.46 9.84
N ALA A 92 8.05 6.97 8.81
CA ALA A 92 7.16 6.18 7.96
C ALA A 92 7.10 6.73 6.53
N VAL A 93 6.72 5.84 5.60
CA VAL A 93 6.29 6.20 4.24
C VAL A 93 4.80 5.89 4.09
N TYR A 94 4.09 6.75 3.37
CA TYR A 94 2.68 6.57 3.04
C TYR A 94 2.46 6.66 1.53
N PHE A 95 2.10 5.53 0.91
CA PHE A 95 1.75 5.45 -0.51
C PHE A 95 0.24 5.57 -0.66
N SER A 96 -0.25 6.64 -1.28
CA SER A 96 -1.68 6.83 -1.53
C SER A 96 -2.18 6.08 -2.78
N GLY A 97 -3.48 6.14 -3.02
CA GLY A 97 -4.14 5.51 -4.17
C GLY A 97 -3.79 6.13 -5.52
N GLY A 98 -4.27 5.49 -6.59
CA GLY A 98 -4.07 5.82 -8.00
C GLY A 98 -3.77 4.59 -8.84
N ASN A 99 -2.82 4.67 -9.79
CA ASN A 99 -2.42 3.54 -10.62
C ASN A 99 -1.22 2.77 -10.00
N PRO A 100 -1.40 1.52 -9.54
CA PRO A 100 -0.34 0.76 -8.88
C PRO A 100 0.78 0.34 -9.84
N TYR A 101 0.50 0.12 -11.12
CA TYR A 101 1.53 -0.16 -12.11
C TYR A 101 2.42 1.06 -12.36
N HIS A 102 1.82 2.27 -12.48
CA HIS A 102 2.60 3.50 -12.58
C HIS A 102 3.53 3.68 -11.37
N LEU A 103 2.99 3.50 -10.16
CA LEU A 103 3.78 3.56 -8.91
C LEU A 103 4.95 2.58 -8.93
N SER A 104 4.70 1.31 -9.34
CA SER A 104 5.75 0.30 -9.46
C SER A 104 6.83 0.69 -10.45
N THR A 105 6.44 1.17 -11.65
CA THR A 105 7.36 1.57 -12.71
C THR A 105 8.27 2.73 -12.28
N VAL A 106 7.72 3.70 -11.55
CA VAL A 106 8.47 4.85 -11.04
C VAL A 106 9.48 4.42 -9.96
N LEU A 107 9.10 3.50 -9.08
CA LEU A 107 9.92 3.15 -7.92
C LEU A 107 10.87 1.98 -8.13
N GLU A 108 10.55 1.02 -9.01
CA GLU A 108 11.33 -0.21 -9.19
C GLU A 108 12.83 0.07 -9.39
N GLY A 109 13.69 -0.46 -8.51
CA GLY A 109 15.15 -0.31 -8.55
C GLY A 109 15.66 1.15 -8.42
N SER A 110 14.83 2.12 -8.00
CA SER A 110 15.26 3.50 -7.71
C SER A 110 16.07 3.58 -6.42
N GLY A 111 16.81 4.70 -6.26
CA GLY A 111 17.49 5.03 -5.02
C GLY A 111 16.56 5.15 -3.83
N PHE A 112 15.37 5.76 -4.03
CA PHE A 112 14.34 5.86 -3.01
C PHE A 112 13.83 4.49 -2.59
N CYS A 113 13.48 3.62 -3.56
CA CYS A 113 12.96 2.28 -3.27
C CYS A 113 13.98 1.44 -2.51
N ARG A 114 15.24 1.39 -2.95
CA ARG A 114 16.30 0.68 -2.22
C ARG A 114 16.45 1.17 -0.78
N ALA A 115 16.56 2.50 -0.58
CA ALA A 115 16.68 3.08 0.75
C ALA A 115 15.45 2.80 1.61
N MET A 116 14.24 2.82 1.04
CA MET A 116 13.01 2.45 1.73
C MET A 116 13.06 0.98 2.19
N LEU A 117 13.39 0.05 1.30
CA LEU A 117 13.45 -1.39 1.63
C LEU A 117 14.48 -1.68 2.72
N GLU A 118 15.69 -1.09 2.64
CA GLU A 118 16.70 -1.16 3.71
C GLU A 118 16.13 -0.67 5.05
N ARG A 119 15.41 0.45 5.04
CA ARG A 119 14.86 1.07 6.24
C ARG A 119 13.65 0.33 6.82
N LEU A 120 12.87 -0.41 6.01
CA LEU A 120 11.79 -1.26 6.51
C LEU A 120 12.32 -2.36 7.43
N ASP A 121 13.50 -2.89 7.16
CA ASP A 121 14.17 -3.85 8.04
C ASP A 121 14.70 -3.20 9.34
N ASP A 122 14.98 -1.90 9.30
CA ASP A 122 15.48 -1.10 10.42
C ASP A 122 14.37 -0.35 11.18
N GLY A 123 13.09 -0.62 10.89
CA GLY A 123 11.96 -0.09 11.63
C GLY A 123 11.31 1.17 11.03
N LEU A 124 11.53 1.47 9.75
CA LEU A 124 10.65 2.38 9.01
C LEU A 124 9.24 1.79 8.97
N GLY A 125 8.23 2.58 9.28
CA GLY A 125 6.84 2.19 9.11
C GLY A 125 6.40 2.30 7.64
N PHE A 126 5.51 1.41 7.23
CA PHE A 126 4.91 1.46 5.91
C PHE A 126 3.39 1.57 6.00
N LEU A 127 2.84 2.56 5.32
CA LEU A 127 1.41 2.70 5.09
C LEU A 127 1.17 2.69 3.58
N GLY A 128 0.27 1.86 3.13
CA GLY A 128 -0.14 1.82 1.73
C GLY A 128 -1.66 1.77 1.63
N CYS A 129 -2.24 2.53 0.72
CA CYS A 129 -3.66 2.49 0.44
C CYS A 129 -3.91 2.17 -1.02
N SER A 130 -4.85 1.26 -1.30
CA SER A 130 -5.24 0.91 -2.67
C SER A 130 -4.03 0.55 -3.54
N ALA A 131 -3.68 1.41 -4.51
CA ALA A 131 -2.49 1.29 -5.33
C ALA A 131 -1.19 1.14 -4.51
N GLY A 132 -1.11 1.83 -3.36
CA GLY A 132 0.04 1.77 -2.45
C GLY A 132 0.23 0.42 -1.78
N VAL A 133 -0.79 -0.42 -1.75
CA VAL A 133 -0.70 -1.82 -1.30
C VAL A 133 -0.45 -2.75 -2.48
N ALA A 134 -1.23 -2.60 -3.54
CA ALA A 134 -1.17 -3.48 -4.71
C ALA A 134 0.18 -3.46 -5.42
N CYS A 135 0.91 -2.33 -5.39
CA CYS A 135 2.23 -2.21 -6.00
C CYS A 135 3.31 -3.08 -5.35
N LEU A 136 3.12 -3.54 -4.11
CA LEU A 136 4.16 -4.24 -3.34
C LEU A 136 4.42 -5.68 -3.83
N THR A 137 3.46 -6.28 -4.54
CA THR A 137 3.50 -7.70 -4.92
C THR A 137 4.26 -7.93 -6.23
N GLU A 138 4.47 -9.20 -6.58
CA GLU A 138 5.11 -9.60 -7.83
C GLU A 138 4.24 -9.25 -9.05
N THR A 139 2.92 -9.31 -8.86
CA THR A 139 1.92 -8.95 -9.88
C THR A 139 1.03 -7.86 -9.33
N THR A 140 0.90 -6.77 -10.05
CA THR A 140 -0.03 -5.68 -9.78
C THR A 140 -0.94 -5.47 -10.98
N TYR A 141 -1.70 -4.38 -11.03
CA TYR A 141 -2.61 -4.09 -12.13
C TYR A 141 -2.46 -2.65 -12.64
N ASP A 142 -2.87 -2.45 -13.89
CA ASP A 142 -2.86 -1.15 -14.56
C ASP A 142 -4.29 -0.62 -14.70
N THR A 143 -4.61 0.44 -13.97
CA THR A 143 -5.94 1.07 -14.02
C THR A 143 -6.20 1.87 -15.31
N ALA A 144 -5.20 2.03 -16.17
CA ALA A 144 -5.37 2.63 -17.49
C ALA A 144 -5.96 1.66 -18.54
N ILE A 145 -6.04 0.36 -18.22
CA ILE A 145 -6.69 -0.64 -19.08
C ILE A 145 -8.21 -0.52 -18.92
N GLU A 146 -8.93 -0.37 -20.03
CA GLU A 146 -10.40 -0.19 -20.02
C GLU A 146 -11.15 -1.40 -19.46
N ASP A 147 -10.75 -2.61 -19.86
CA ASP A 147 -11.34 -3.86 -19.37
C ASP A 147 -10.52 -4.42 -18.21
N LEU A 148 -10.90 -4.06 -17.00
CA LEU A 148 -10.24 -4.52 -15.77
C LEU A 148 -10.50 -6.01 -15.45
N THR A 149 -11.29 -6.71 -16.26
CA THR A 149 -11.47 -8.19 -16.19
C THR A 149 -10.67 -8.92 -17.27
N SER A 150 -9.90 -8.21 -18.08
CA SER A 150 -8.96 -8.78 -19.03
C SER A 150 -7.63 -9.17 -18.37
N SER A 151 -7.01 -10.26 -18.81
CA SER A 151 -5.66 -10.63 -18.36
C SER A 151 -4.58 -9.59 -18.67
N GLU A 152 -4.85 -8.66 -19.58
CA GLU A 152 -3.94 -7.56 -19.92
C GLU A 152 -3.75 -6.55 -18.78
N VAL A 153 -4.67 -6.54 -17.82
CA VAL A 153 -4.58 -5.67 -16.63
C VAL A 153 -3.37 -6.00 -15.77
N TRP A 154 -2.94 -7.27 -15.74
CA TRP A 154 -1.86 -7.71 -14.88
C TRP A 154 -0.49 -7.23 -15.37
N LYS A 155 0.26 -6.62 -14.48
CA LYS A 155 1.57 -6.02 -14.72
C LYS A 155 2.55 -6.40 -13.60
N PRO A 156 3.88 -6.27 -13.84
CA PRO A 156 4.86 -6.43 -12.78
C PRO A 156 4.68 -5.37 -11.67
N GLY A 157 4.79 -5.82 -10.42
CA GLY A 157 4.87 -4.94 -9.25
C GLY A 157 6.29 -4.86 -8.70
N LEU A 158 6.45 -4.33 -7.48
CA LEU A 158 7.77 -4.14 -6.83
C LEU A 158 8.38 -5.45 -6.30
N SER A 159 7.65 -6.55 -6.29
CA SER A 159 8.10 -7.87 -5.81
C SER A 159 8.66 -7.88 -4.37
N TYR A 160 8.27 -6.91 -3.54
CA TYR A 160 8.65 -6.87 -2.14
C TYR A 160 7.87 -7.89 -1.30
N VAL A 161 6.57 -8.03 -1.55
CA VAL A 161 5.72 -9.07 -0.97
C VAL A 161 5.52 -10.17 -2.00
N ARG A 162 5.96 -11.38 -1.69
CA ARG A 162 5.92 -12.52 -2.60
C ARG A 162 4.74 -13.43 -2.29
N ARG A 163 4.28 -14.13 -3.32
CA ARG A 163 3.21 -15.14 -3.24
C ARG A 163 1.89 -14.59 -2.68
N VAL A 164 1.68 -13.30 -2.79
CA VAL A 164 0.44 -12.61 -2.41
C VAL A 164 -0.05 -11.80 -3.60
N LEU A 165 -1.36 -11.72 -3.74
CA LEU A 165 -2.06 -10.73 -4.56
C LEU A 165 -2.93 -9.89 -3.63
N PHE A 166 -2.75 -8.58 -3.63
CA PHE A 166 -3.63 -7.68 -2.88
C PHE A 166 -4.79 -7.20 -3.76
N ALA A 167 -6.00 -7.25 -3.21
CA ALA A 167 -7.21 -6.71 -3.82
C ALA A 167 -7.87 -5.69 -2.88
N PRO A 168 -7.50 -4.42 -2.97
CA PRO A 168 -8.19 -3.35 -2.24
C PRO A 168 -9.60 -3.14 -2.78
N HIS A 169 -10.43 -2.35 -2.07
CA HIS A 169 -11.82 -2.03 -2.44
C HIS A 169 -12.72 -3.26 -2.59
N TRP A 170 -12.44 -4.34 -1.86
CA TRP A 170 -13.01 -5.65 -2.15
C TRP A 170 -14.54 -5.70 -2.11
N ASP A 171 -15.15 -5.04 -1.14
CA ASP A 171 -16.62 -4.95 -1.00
C ASP A 171 -17.29 -4.11 -2.10
N MET A 172 -16.51 -3.31 -2.85
CA MET A 172 -17.01 -2.44 -3.92
C MET A 172 -16.66 -2.93 -5.32
N VAL A 173 -15.56 -3.69 -5.48
CA VAL A 173 -15.02 -4.05 -6.80
C VAL A 173 -16.03 -4.77 -7.69
N GLU A 174 -16.87 -5.66 -7.12
CA GLU A 174 -17.90 -6.38 -7.87
C GLU A 174 -19.04 -5.46 -8.35
N SER A 175 -19.35 -4.40 -7.60
CA SER A 175 -20.36 -3.42 -7.99
C SER A 175 -19.89 -2.47 -9.09
N TRP A 176 -18.58 -2.17 -9.11
CA TRP A 176 -17.97 -1.34 -10.14
C TRP A 176 -17.70 -2.12 -11.43
N PHE A 177 -17.25 -3.37 -11.28
CA PHE A 177 -16.84 -4.25 -12.36
C PHE A 177 -17.43 -5.65 -12.15
N PRO A 178 -18.64 -5.90 -12.67
CA PRO A 178 -19.31 -7.19 -12.51
C PRO A 178 -18.44 -8.36 -13.00
N GLY A 179 -18.25 -9.38 -12.15
CA GLY A 179 -17.37 -10.52 -12.39
C GLY A 179 -15.94 -10.34 -11.92
N ALA A 180 -15.54 -9.14 -11.45
CA ALA A 180 -14.15 -8.86 -11.08
C ALA A 180 -13.67 -9.69 -9.89
N GLN A 181 -14.50 -9.94 -8.87
CA GLN A 181 -14.08 -10.79 -7.75
C GLN A 181 -13.71 -12.21 -8.21
N GLY A 182 -14.53 -12.78 -9.08
CA GLY A 182 -14.26 -14.11 -9.68
C GLY A 182 -13.02 -14.10 -10.56
N PHE A 183 -12.83 -13.05 -11.37
CA PHE A 183 -11.64 -12.88 -12.21
C PHE A 183 -10.36 -12.77 -11.37
N ILE A 184 -10.35 -11.91 -10.34
CA ILE A 184 -9.20 -11.73 -9.45
C ILE A 184 -8.86 -13.04 -8.74
N ALA A 185 -9.85 -13.71 -8.14
CA ALA A 185 -9.65 -14.98 -7.46
C ALA A 185 -9.15 -16.09 -8.41
N GLY A 186 -9.65 -16.10 -9.66
CA GLY A 186 -9.24 -17.04 -10.70
C GLY A 186 -7.85 -16.76 -11.30
N SER A 187 -7.29 -15.58 -11.06
CA SER A 187 -5.95 -15.19 -11.57
C SER A 187 -4.80 -15.60 -10.65
N LEU A 188 -5.09 -16.19 -9.50
CA LEU A 188 -4.05 -16.63 -8.55
C LEU A 188 -3.19 -17.73 -9.14
N SER A 189 -1.89 -17.59 -8.98
CA SER A 189 -0.93 -18.67 -9.26
C SER A 189 -0.96 -19.73 -8.14
N PRO A 190 -0.57 -20.99 -8.43
CA PRO A 190 -0.51 -22.03 -7.41
C PRO A 190 0.32 -21.62 -6.19
N GLY A 191 -0.26 -21.74 -5.00
CA GLY A 191 0.35 -21.37 -3.71
C GLY A 191 0.44 -19.86 -3.46
N GLN A 192 -0.25 -19.05 -4.24
CA GLN A 192 -0.43 -17.61 -3.98
C GLN A 192 -1.67 -17.38 -3.10
N THR A 193 -1.58 -16.43 -2.18
CA THR A 193 -2.69 -16.01 -1.33
C THR A 193 -3.29 -14.72 -1.87
N LEU A 194 -4.62 -14.66 -2.02
CA LEU A 194 -5.33 -13.40 -2.20
C LEU A 194 -5.56 -12.77 -0.82
N VAL A 195 -5.17 -11.52 -0.68
CA VAL A 195 -5.48 -10.68 0.48
C VAL A 195 -6.38 -9.55 0.00
N ALA A 196 -7.67 -9.68 0.26
CA ALA A 196 -8.69 -8.73 -0.15
C ALA A 196 -9.08 -7.84 1.03
N ILE A 197 -9.08 -6.52 0.84
CA ILE A 197 -9.30 -5.54 1.90
C ILE A 197 -10.47 -4.65 1.50
N ASP A 198 -11.49 -4.58 2.35
CA ASP A 198 -12.67 -3.76 2.13
C ASP A 198 -12.37 -2.26 2.24
N GLU A 199 -13.32 -1.45 1.77
CA GLU A 199 -13.30 0.00 1.91
C GLU A 199 -13.21 0.44 3.39
N GLU A 200 -12.50 1.55 3.66
CA GLU A 200 -12.32 2.11 5.00
C GLU A 200 -11.85 1.07 6.04
N THR A 201 -11.03 0.14 5.60
CA THR A 201 -10.51 -0.98 6.39
C THR A 201 -9.01 -1.13 6.18
N ALA A 202 -8.30 -1.46 7.25
CA ALA A 202 -6.88 -1.72 7.23
C ALA A 202 -6.53 -3.00 7.97
N MET A 203 -5.54 -3.73 7.47
CA MET A 203 -4.79 -4.69 8.27
C MET A 203 -3.48 -4.05 8.73
N VAL A 204 -3.24 -4.04 10.05
CA VAL A 204 -2.00 -3.53 10.65
C VAL A 204 -1.24 -4.68 11.30
N GLY A 205 0.07 -4.73 11.12
CA GLY A 205 0.84 -5.87 11.63
C GLY A 205 2.34 -5.76 11.41
N ASP A 206 3.04 -6.83 11.76
CA ASP A 206 4.50 -6.94 11.67
C ASP A 206 5.01 -7.76 10.47
N GLY A 207 4.07 -8.19 9.62
CA GLY A 207 4.35 -9.11 8.52
C GLY A 207 4.07 -10.57 8.85
N ARG A 208 3.61 -10.88 10.08
CA ARG A 208 3.24 -12.24 10.52
C ARG A 208 1.91 -12.28 11.26
N THR A 209 1.71 -11.34 12.18
CA THR A 209 0.49 -11.19 12.96
C THR A 209 -0.16 -9.87 12.59
N TRP A 210 -1.47 -9.90 12.41
CA TRP A 210 -2.24 -8.79 11.90
C TRP A 210 -3.47 -8.54 12.76
N GLN A 211 -3.90 -7.28 12.78
CA GLN A 211 -5.15 -6.85 13.38
C GLN A 211 -5.93 -6.04 12.35
N VAL A 212 -7.26 -6.23 12.31
CA VAL A 212 -8.17 -5.47 11.46
C VAL A 212 -8.63 -4.20 12.19
N LEU A 213 -8.37 -3.05 11.58
CA LEU A 213 -8.86 -1.75 12.01
C LEU A 213 -9.79 -1.17 10.94
N GLY A 214 -10.64 -0.23 11.32
CA GLY A 214 -11.52 0.48 10.38
C GLY A 214 -12.97 0.01 10.46
N ARG A 215 -13.62 -0.18 9.31
CA ARG A 215 -15.08 -0.30 9.21
C ARG A 215 -15.56 -1.72 8.95
N SER A 216 -14.89 -2.48 8.12
CA SER A 216 -15.36 -3.77 7.59
C SER A 216 -14.33 -4.88 7.85
N GLY A 217 -13.84 -5.57 6.84
CA GLY A 217 -13.06 -6.78 6.99
C GLY A 217 -11.91 -6.96 6.01
N VAL A 218 -11.12 -7.98 6.31
CA VAL A 218 -10.07 -8.53 5.46
C VAL A 218 -10.46 -9.97 5.13
N HIS A 219 -10.34 -10.33 3.86
CA HIS A 219 -10.68 -11.66 3.36
C HIS A 219 -9.41 -12.30 2.79
N LEU A 220 -9.17 -13.55 3.14
CA LEU A 220 -8.04 -14.33 2.62
C LEU A 220 -8.59 -15.50 1.80
N LEU A 221 -8.03 -15.68 0.60
CA LEU A 221 -8.23 -16.90 -0.17
C LEU A 221 -6.90 -17.63 -0.27
N LEU A 222 -6.81 -18.78 0.38
CA LEU A 222 -5.65 -19.67 0.39
C LEU A 222 -6.08 -21.08 0.05
N ASP A 223 -5.44 -21.70 -0.93
CA ASP A 223 -5.72 -23.06 -1.38
C ASP A 223 -7.23 -23.33 -1.61
N GLY A 224 -7.93 -22.38 -2.21
CA GLY A 224 -9.35 -22.45 -2.51
C GLY A 224 -10.29 -22.23 -1.31
N THR A 225 -9.74 -21.92 -0.13
CA THR A 225 -10.52 -21.68 1.09
C THR A 225 -10.53 -20.20 1.45
N TRP A 226 -11.73 -19.64 1.59
CA TRP A 226 -11.92 -18.29 2.08
C TRP A 226 -11.97 -18.25 3.61
N THR A 227 -11.29 -17.29 4.20
CA THR A 227 -11.46 -16.87 5.59
C THR A 227 -11.77 -15.39 5.64
N HIS A 228 -12.53 -14.97 6.65
CA HIS A 228 -12.92 -13.58 6.85
C HIS A 228 -12.53 -13.14 8.26
N HIS A 229 -11.93 -11.93 8.34
CA HIS A 229 -11.53 -11.31 9.59
C HIS A 229 -12.16 -9.93 9.67
N GLY A 230 -13.11 -9.76 10.61
CA GLY A 230 -13.84 -8.52 10.80
C GLY A 230 -13.07 -7.51 11.67
N LYS A 231 -13.61 -6.31 11.78
CA LYS A 231 -13.06 -5.25 12.62
C LYS A 231 -12.74 -5.73 14.04
N GLY A 232 -11.51 -5.54 14.47
CA GLY A 232 -11.00 -5.93 15.79
C GLY A 232 -10.39 -7.32 15.85
N ASP A 233 -10.62 -8.17 14.86
CA ASP A 233 -10.02 -9.49 14.79
C ASP A 233 -8.51 -9.41 14.65
N ALA A 234 -7.83 -10.40 15.23
CA ALA A 234 -6.42 -10.66 14.99
C ALA A 234 -6.27 -11.99 14.26
N PHE A 235 -5.30 -12.07 13.34
CA PHE A 235 -5.02 -13.28 12.57
C PHE A 235 -3.54 -13.39 12.20
N ASP A 236 -3.14 -14.60 11.84
CA ASP A 236 -1.78 -14.90 11.41
C ASP A 236 -1.74 -15.05 9.88
N LEU A 237 -0.84 -14.33 9.24
CA LEU A 237 -0.47 -14.45 7.84
C LEU A 237 1.00 -14.06 7.70
N ALA A 238 1.88 -15.05 7.55
CA ALA A 238 3.30 -14.78 7.35
C ALA A 238 3.56 -14.34 5.91
N LEU A 239 3.93 -13.09 5.71
CA LEU A 239 4.35 -12.57 4.40
C LEU A 239 5.78 -13.00 4.10
N GLU A 240 5.99 -13.48 2.88
CA GLU A 240 7.32 -13.68 2.32
C GLU A 240 7.82 -12.34 1.75
N LEU A 241 8.74 -11.70 2.48
CA LEU A 241 9.29 -10.40 2.10
C LEU A 241 10.65 -10.58 1.40
N ALA A 242 10.84 -9.86 0.29
CA ALA A 242 12.13 -9.82 -0.37
C ALA A 242 13.16 -9.11 0.52
N ALA A 243 14.39 -9.62 0.55
CA ALA A 243 15.49 -8.91 1.18
C ALA A 243 15.79 -7.61 0.39
N ALA A 244 16.23 -6.58 1.09
CA ALA A 244 16.81 -5.40 0.44
C ALA A 244 18.05 -5.84 -0.36
N VAL A 245 18.09 -5.51 -1.66
CA VAL A 245 19.18 -5.88 -2.59
C VAL A 245 20.10 -4.70 -2.79
#